data_9189a58c846a69d0afd0ef3d7badec79
#
_entry.id   9189a58c846a69d0afd0ef3d7badec79
#
_cell.length_a   1.000
_cell.length_b   1.000
_cell.length_c   1.000
_cell.angle_alpha   90.00
_cell.angle_beta   90.00
_cell.angle_gamma   90.00
#
_symmetry.space_group_name_H-M   'P 1'
#
loop_
_entity.id
_entity.type
_entity.pdbx_description
1 polymer ?
#
loop_
_entity_poly.entity_id
_entity_poly.type
_entity_poly.pdbx_seq_one_letter_code
_entity_poly.pdbx_strand_id
1 'polypeptide(L)'
;MSSTSFEAFSRDFCAALGLAPPQVQASADAPAALSIDYREVALVLTETGTSRRPQVSLIVDFGDVPEHEQAEVYPALLQANFLMLEGGAPSFSLHPLTGRVTYHFTFSLEQADPLVVCQALEGIADAVLQWRETRCLPEAAGHVATTHTPAHAMRA
;
A
#
# COMPACT_ATOMS: atom_id res chain seq x y z
N MET A 1 -2.73 24.02 12.65
CA MET A 1 -2.06 22.75 12.32
C MET A 1 -1.87 22.72 10.81
N SER A 2 -0.63 22.70 10.35
CA SER A 2 -0.35 22.66 8.90
C SER A 2 -0.83 21.32 8.37
N SER A 3 -1.79 21.33 7.44
CA SER A 3 -2.20 20.13 6.69
C SER A 3 -0.98 19.63 5.95
N THR A 4 -0.61 18.36 6.17
CA THR A 4 0.45 17.72 5.41
C THR A 4 -0.03 17.55 3.98
N SER A 5 0.65 18.18 3.02
CA SER A 5 0.32 18.00 1.62
C SER A 5 0.89 16.67 1.10
N PHE A 6 0.26 16.12 0.05
CA PHE A 6 0.77 14.91 -0.61
C PHE A 6 2.22 15.08 -1.11
N GLU A 7 2.58 16.28 -1.60
CA GLU A 7 3.95 16.58 -2.03
C GLU A 7 4.95 16.56 -0.86
N ALA A 8 4.57 17.14 0.30
CA ALA A 8 5.42 17.13 1.48
C ALA A 8 5.62 15.72 2.00
N PHE A 9 4.52 14.94 2.12
CA PHE A 9 4.58 13.53 2.49
C PHE A 9 5.46 12.73 1.52
N SER A 10 5.25 12.88 0.21
CA SER A 10 6.02 12.16 -0.83
C SER A 10 7.52 12.45 -0.75
N ARG A 11 7.90 13.70 -0.51
CA ARG A 11 9.29 14.09 -0.34
C ARG A 11 9.93 13.42 0.87
N ASP A 12 9.25 13.49 2.02
CA ASP A 12 9.76 12.96 3.27
C ASP A 12 9.80 11.41 3.24
N PHE A 13 8.83 10.79 2.58
CA PHE A 13 8.77 9.35 2.32
C PHE A 13 9.93 8.88 1.42
N CYS A 14 10.19 9.56 0.29
CA CYS A 14 11.34 9.24 -0.57
C CYS A 14 12.67 9.43 0.15
N ALA A 15 12.81 10.50 0.94
CA ALA A 15 14.02 10.73 1.73
C ALA A 15 14.25 9.61 2.77
N ALA A 16 13.19 9.13 3.42
CA ALA A 16 13.28 8.03 4.38
C ALA A 16 13.68 6.69 3.73
N LEU A 17 13.29 6.48 2.47
CA LEU A 17 13.73 5.32 1.67
C LEU A 17 15.12 5.48 1.04
N GLY A 18 15.76 6.62 1.21
CA GLY A 18 17.04 6.92 0.56
C GLY A 18 16.95 7.13 -0.95
N LEU A 19 15.76 7.47 -1.44
CA LEU A 19 15.50 7.71 -2.86
C LEU A 19 15.71 9.17 -3.24
N ALA A 20 15.87 9.41 -4.54
CA ALA A 20 15.91 10.76 -5.08
C ALA A 20 14.60 11.52 -4.81
N PRO A 21 14.61 12.87 -4.80
CA PRO A 21 13.40 13.67 -4.65
C PRO A 21 12.31 13.22 -5.62
N PRO A 22 11.05 13.12 -5.16
CA PRO A 22 9.97 12.59 -5.97
C PRO A 22 9.60 13.52 -7.12
N GLN A 23 9.20 12.91 -8.24
CA GLN A 23 8.50 13.60 -9.30
C GLN A 23 7.01 13.29 -9.20
N VAL A 24 6.30 14.10 -8.43
CA VAL A 24 4.84 13.97 -8.28
C VAL A 24 4.18 14.40 -9.59
N GLN A 25 3.42 13.51 -10.17
CA GLN A 25 2.59 13.81 -11.34
C GLN A 25 1.28 14.39 -10.83
N ALA A 26 1.02 15.63 -11.17
CA ALA A 26 -0.25 16.30 -10.86
C ALA A 26 -0.80 16.92 -12.14
N SER A 27 -2.10 16.76 -12.38
CA SER A 27 -2.81 17.45 -13.44
C SER A 27 -4.15 17.97 -12.92
N ALA A 28 -4.76 18.92 -13.64
CA ALA A 28 -6.06 19.46 -13.24
C ALA A 28 -7.18 18.41 -13.23
N ASP A 29 -7.02 17.35 -14.03
CA ASP A 29 -8.07 16.34 -14.27
C ASP A 29 -7.75 14.97 -13.64
N ALA A 30 -6.58 14.84 -12.96
CA ALA A 30 -6.17 13.59 -12.33
C ALA A 30 -5.58 13.84 -10.94
N PRO A 31 -5.81 12.91 -10.00
CA PRO A 31 -5.20 13.00 -8.67
C PRO A 31 -3.67 12.98 -8.74
N ALA A 32 -3.04 13.66 -7.79
CA ALA A 32 -1.59 13.63 -7.67
C ALA A 32 -1.11 12.19 -7.43
N ALA A 33 -0.09 11.79 -8.17
CA ALA A 33 0.46 10.44 -8.09
C ALA A 33 1.99 10.45 -8.10
N LEU A 34 2.58 9.46 -7.43
CA LEU A 34 4.01 9.21 -7.37
C LEU A 34 4.27 7.74 -7.65
N SER A 35 5.07 7.46 -8.68
CA SER A 35 5.56 6.10 -8.99
C SER A 35 6.97 5.93 -8.48
N ILE A 36 7.26 4.82 -7.82
CA ILE A 36 8.55 4.49 -7.23
C ILE A 36 8.89 3.03 -7.55
N ASP A 37 10.17 2.78 -7.81
CA ASP A 37 10.76 1.46 -7.80
C ASP A 37 11.64 1.34 -6.54
N TYR A 38 11.27 0.42 -5.65
CA TYR A 38 12.00 0.15 -4.42
C TYR A 38 12.32 -1.33 -4.31
N ARG A 39 13.61 -1.68 -4.28
CA ARG A 39 14.08 -3.08 -4.18
C ARG A 39 13.43 -4.00 -5.24
N GLU A 40 13.37 -3.55 -6.48
CA GLU A 40 12.72 -4.26 -7.62
C GLU A 40 11.19 -4.42 -7.48
N VAL A 41 10.58 -3.69 -6.56
CA VAL A 41 9.13 -3.64 -6.37
C VAL A 41 8.60 -2.31 -6.85
N ALA A 42 7.78 -2.35 -7.90
CA ALA A 42 7.09 -1.16 -8.39
C ALA A 42 5.90 -0.83 -7.50
N LEU A 43 5.75 0.43 -7.14
CA LEU A 43 4.65 0.92 -6.34
C LEU A 43 4.18 2.29 -6.81
N VAL A 44 2.91 2.58 -6.57
CA VAL A 44 2.29 3.87 -6.88
C VAL A 44 1.55 4.37 -5.65
N LEU A 45 1.87 5.60 -5.26
CA LEU A 45 1.07 6.35 -4.30
C LEU A 45 0.17 7.32 -5.04
N THR A 46 -1.10 7.38 -4.68
CA THR A 46 -2.05 8.30 -5.29
C THR A 46 -2.82 9.03 -4.22
N GLU A 47 -2.89 10.35 -4.33
CA GLU A 47 -3.76 11.14 -3.46
C GLU A 47 -5.22 10.84 -3.78
N THR A 48 -5.98 10.51 -2.74
CA THR A 48 -7.39 10.12 -2.85
C THR A 48 -8.18 10.81 -1.73
N GLY A 49 -9.48 10.56 -1.67
CA GLY A 49 -10.35 11.16 -0.65
C GLY A 49 -10.84 12.55 -1.05
N THR A 50 -11.04 13.39 -0.08
CA THR A 50 -11.53 14.76 -0.26
C THR A 50 -10.61 15.75 0.43
N SER A 51 -10.72 17.05 0.09
CA SER A 51 -9.94 18.10 0.77
C SER A 51 -10.17 18.19 2.29
N ARG A 52 -11.28 17.63 2.79
CA ARG A 52 -11.56 17.53 4.22
C ARG A 52 -11.03 16.25 4.87
N ARG A 53 -10.77 15.22 4.08
CA ARG A 53 -10.23 13.91 4.51
C ARG A 53 -9.29 13.40 3.44
N PRO A 54 -8.11 14.00 3.34
CA PRO A 54 -7.12 13.57 2.35
C PRO A 54 -6.60 12.18 2.73
N GLN A 55 -6.55 11.32 1.76
CA GLN A 55 -6.06 9.95 1.87
C GLN A 55 -4.99 9.68 0.84
N VAL A 56 -4.17 8.69 1.09
CA VAL A 56 -3.24 8.13 0.12
C VAL A 56 -3.57 6.67 -0.10
N SER A 57 -3.74 6.30 -1.36
CA SER A 57 -3.81 4.90 -1.78
C SER A 57 -2.41 4.47 -2.21
N LEU A 58 -1.89 3.41 -1.61
CA LEU A 58 -0.65 2.76 -2.01
C LEU A 58 -0.99 1.46 -2.74
N ILE A 59 -0.47 1.32 -3.96
CA ILE A 59 -0.61 0.13 -4.80
C ILE A 59 0.78 -0.44 -5.02
N VAL A 60 0.96 -1.70 -4.70
CA VAL A 60 2.22 -2.45 -4.83
C VAL A 60 2.05 -3.57 -5.85
N ASP A 61 2.95 -3.65 -6.81
CA ASP A 61 2.97 -4.69 -7.83
C ASP A 61 3.62 -5.97 -7.30
N PHE A 62 2.83 -6.99 -7.07
CA PHE A 62 3.31 -8.32 -6.69
C PHE A 62 3.88 -9.10 -7.87
N GLY A 63 3.33 -8.93 -9.06
CA GLY A 63 3.83 -9.58 -10.27
C GLY A 63 2.81 -10.46 -10.98
N ASP A 64 3.30 -11.21 -11.96
CA ASP A 64 2.50 -12.13 -12.77
C ASP A 64 2.36 -13.49 -12.10
N VAL A 65 1.23 -14.16 -12.38
CA VAL A 65 1.00 -15.55 -12.02
C VAL A 65 0.94 -16.37 -13.32
N PRO A 66 1.83 -17.35 -13.52
CA PRO A 66 1.75 -18.24 -14.65
C PRO A 66 0.38 -18.91 -14.77
N GLU A 67 -0.09 -19.11 -15.99
CA GLU A 67 -1.45 -19.61 -16.24
C GLU A 67 -1.73 -20.94 -15.51
N HIS A 68 -0.75 -21.85 -15.46
CA HIS A 68 -0.89 -23.13 -14.78
C HIS A 68 -0.95 -23.06 -13.25
N GLU A 69 -0.56 -21.92 -12.64
CA GLU A 69 -0.63 -21.68 -11.19
C GLU A 69 -1.88 -20.89 -10.77
N GLN A 70 -2.58 -20.24 -11.70
CA GLN A 70 -3.68 -19.31 -11.39
C GLN A 70 -4.81 -19.96 -10.61
N ALA A 71 -5.15 -21.21 -10.94
CA ALA A 71 -6.23 -21.94 -10.30
C ALA A 71 -5.98 -22.21 -8.81
N GLU A 72 -4.73 -22.22 -8.36
CA GLU A 72 -4.33 -22.39 -6.98
C GLU A 72 -4.08 -21.03 -6.30
N VAL A 73 -3.37 -20.14 -6.98
CA VAL A 73 -2.91 -18.86 -6.40
C VAL A 73 -4.06 -17.88 -6.19
N TYR A 74 -4.97 -17.71 -7.15
CA TYR A 74 -6.03 -16.70 -7.02
C TYR A 74 -7.02 -17.00 -5.88
N PRO A 75 -7.49 -18.24 -5.68
CA PRO A 75 -8.29 -18.56 -4.49
C PRO A 75 -7.57 -18.29 -3.18
N ALA A 76 -6.26 -18.57 -3.10
CA ALA A 76 -5.47 -18.28 -1.90
C ALA A 76 -5.39 -16.77 -1.59
N LEU A 77 -5.23 -15.91 -2.60
CA LEU A 77 -5.24 -14.46 -2.45
C LEU A 77 -6.62 -13.95 -1.99
N LEU A 78 -7.72 -14.52 -2.52
CA LEU A 78 -9.07 -14.16 -2.10
C LEU A 78 -9.36 -14.60 -0.65
N GLN A 79 -8.85 -15.76 -0.23
CA GLN A 79 -8.93 -16.21 1.16
C GLN A 79 -8.12 -15.28 2.09
N ALA A 80 -6.93 -14.84 1.66
CA ALA A 80 -6.15 -13.86 2.41
C ALA A 80 -6.91 -12.54 2.58
N ASN A 81 -7.58 -12.05 1.54
CA ASN A 81 -8.44 -10.87 1.65
C ASN A 81 -9.54 -11.05 2.69
N PHE A 82 -10.17 -12.24 2.75
CA PHE A 82 -11.21 -12.53 3.74
C PHE A 82 -10.68 -12.43 5.18
N LEU A 83 -9.44 -12.87 5.42
CA LEU A 83 -8.81 -12.81 6.74
C LEU A 83 -8.42 -11.37 7.15
N MET A 84 -8.33 -10.46 6.20
CA MET A 84 -7.98 -9.05 6.39
C MET A 84 -9.20 -8.10 6.43
N LEU A 85 -10.42 -8.60 6.65
CA LEU A 85 -11.69 -7.87 6.54
C LEU A 85 -11.94 -6.82 7.65
N GLU A 86 -10.96 -6.05 8.04
CA GLU A 86 -11.17 -4.88 8.87
C GLU A 86 -11.28 -3.62 8.01
N GLY A 87 -12.06 -2.63 8.43
CA GLY A 87 -12.29 -1.41 7.65
C GLY A 87 -11.00 -0.68 7.30
N GLY A 88 -10.76 -0.48 6.00
CA GLY A 88 -9.51 0.07 5.49
C GLY A 88 -8.37 -0.93 5.36
N ALA A 89 -8.65 -2.22 5.58
CA ALA A 89 -7.67 -3.29 5.46
C ALA A 89 -7.07 -3.37 4.04
N PRO A 90 -5.79 -3.75 3.95
CA PRO A 90 -5.16 -4.01 2.67
C PRO A 90 -5.85 -5.17 1.94
N SER A 91 -5.77 -5.17 0.61
CA SER A 91 -6.34 -6.24 -0.20
C SER A 91 -5.54 -6.54 -1.44
N PHE A 92 -5.61 -7.79 -1.88
CA PHE A 92 -5.09 -8.23 -3.16
C PHE A 92 -6.13 -8.05 -4.26
N SER A 93 -5.67 -7.65 -5.45
CA SER A 93 -6.49 -7.57 -6.65
C SER A 93 -5.67 -7.90 -7.90
N LEU A 94 -6.34 -8.02 -9.04
CA LEU A 94 -5.70 -8.13 -10.33
C LEU A 94 -5.79 -6.78 -11.06
N HIS A 95 -4.67 -6.32 -11.58
CA HIS A 95 -4.65 -5.13 -12.40
C HIS A 95 -5.45 -5.37 -13.69
N PRO A 96 -6.49 -4.57 -13.98
CA PRO A 96 -7.47 -4.90 -15.02
C PRO A 96 -6.91 -4.98 -16.45
N LEU A 97 -5.80 -4.28 -16.71
CA LEU A 97 -5.19 -4.25 -18.04
C LEU A 97 -4.04 -5.26 -18.19
N THR A 98 -3.32 -5.56 -17.13
CA THR A 98 -2.13 -6.40 -17.20
C THR A 98 -2.33 -7.79 -16.61
N GLY A 99 -3.37 -8.00 -15.80
CA GLY A 99 -3.60 -9.25 -15.07
C GLY A 99 -2.62 -9.49 -13.91
N ARG A 100 -1.70 -8.57 -13.66
CA ARG A 100 -0.72 -8.69 -12.57
C ARG A 100 -1.41 -8.61 -11.22
N VAL A 101 -0.92 -9.36 -10.26
CA VAL A 101 -1.37 -9.28 -8.87
C VAL A 101 -0.88 -7.96 -8.27
N THR A 102 -1.80 -7.23 -7.67
CA THR A 102 -1.50 -6.00 -6.94
C THR A 102 -2.00 -6.11 -5.51
N TYR A 103 -1.29 -5.47 -4.60
CA TYR A 103 -1.68 -5.31 -3.19
C TYR A 103 -1.88 -3.83 -2.93
N HIS A 104 -2.98 -3.46 -2.32
CA HIS A 104 -3.27 -2.06 -2.06
C HIS A 104 -3.88 -1.84 -0.69
N PHE A 105 -3.61 -0.68 -0.12
CA PHE A 105 -4.26 -0.17 1.06
C PHE A 105 -4.32 1.35 1.03
N THR A 106 -5.21 1.91 1.83
CA THR A 106 -5.43 3.35 1.91
C THR A 106 -5.23 3.80 3.35
N PHE A 107 -4.59 4.95 3.53
CA PHE A 107 -4.36 5.56 4.84
C PHE A 107 -4.64 7.06 4.83
N SER A 108 -4.91 7.63 6.01
CA SER A 108 -5.11 9.06 6.16
C SER A 108 -3.79 9.81 5.99
N LEU A 109 -3.75 10.79 5.08
CA LEU A 109 -2.57 11.64 4.87
C LEU A 109 -2.24 12.49 6.09
N GLU A 110 -3.26 12.93 6.84
CA GLU A 110 -3.07 13.77 8.03
C GLU A 110 -2.46 12.99 9.21
N GLN A 111 -2.68 11.68 9.26
CA GLN A 111 -2.22 10.81 10.34
C GLN A 111 -0.99 9.99 9.96
N ALA A 112 -0.57 10.04 8.70
CA ALA A 112 0.53 9.25 8.21
C ALA A 112 1.88 9.81 8.68
N ASP A 113 2.67 8.94 9.32
CA ASP A 113 4.09 9.17 9.54
C ASP A 113 4.87 8.50 8.40
N PRO A 114 5.64 9.27 7.59
CA PRO A 114 6.43 8.73 6.50
C PRO A 114 7.36 7.58 6.93
N LEU A 115 7.94 7.64 8.14
CA LEU A 115 8.82 6.58 8.64
C LEU A 115 8.06 5.28 8.92
N VAL A 116 6.86 5.38 9.49
CA VAL A 116 6.01 4.20 9.75
C VAL A 116 5.57 3.56 8.43
N VAL A 117 5.21 4.38 7.43
CA VAL A 117 4.84 3.87 6.10
C VAL A 117 6.04 3.22 5.42
N CYS A 118 7.26 3.77 5.57
CA CYS A 118 8.49 3.14 5.06
C CYS A 118 8.75 1.77 5.70
N GLN A 119 8.62 1.64 7.01
CA GLN A 119 8.80 0.36 7.71
C GLN A 119 7.78 -0.69 7.24
N ALA A 120 6.52 -0.27 7.06
CA ALA A 120 5.50 -1.15 6.48
C ALA A 120 5.85 -1.58 5.05
N LEU A 121 6.35 -0.65 4.23
CA LEU A 121 6.77 -0.94 2.86
C LEU A 121 7.96 -1.92 2.81
N GLU A 122 8.92 -1.82 3.72
CA GLU A 122 10.03 -2.78 3.80
C GLU A 122 9.51 -4.21 4.00
N GLY A 123 8.57 -4.39 4.93
CA GLY A 123 7.94 -5.69 5.15
C GLY A 123 7.12 -6.17 3.95
N ILE A 124 6.42 -5.26 3.27
CA ILE A 124 5.68 -5.58 2.04
C ILE A 124 6.65 -5.96 0.91
N ALA A 125 7.77 -5.24 0.74
CA ALA A 125 8.77 -5.56 -0.27
C ALA A 125 9.37 -6.96 -0.05
N ASP A 126 9.69 -7.32 1.19
CA ASP A 126 10.16 -8.67 1.54
C ASP A 126 9.09 -9.72 1.18
N ALA A 127 7.83 -9.46 1.50
CA ALA A 127 6.72 -10.34 1.16
C ALA A 127 6.53 -10.49 -0.36
N VAL A 128 6.68 -9.41 -1.13
CA VAL A 128 6.63 -9.44 -2.61
C VAL A 128 7.73 -10.33 -3.17
N LEU A 129 8.97 -10.13 -2.72
CA LEU A 129 10.12 -10.90 -3.22
C LEU A 129 9.95 -12.38 -2.89
N GLN A 130 9.58 -12.73 -1.65
CA GLN A 130 9.29 -14.10 -1.26
C GLN A 130 8.15 -14.70 -2.10
N TRP A 131 7.05 -13.95 -2.29
CA TRP A 131 5.90 -14.42 -3.05
C TRP A 131 6.25 -14.67 -4.53
N ARG A 132 7.09 -13.84 -5.13
CA ARG A 132 7.55 -14.04 -6.52
C ARG A 132 8.29 -15.36 -6.70
N GLU A 133 8.99 -15.84 -5.68
CA GLU A 133 9.72 -17.10 -5.69
C GLU A 133 8.83 -18.30 -5.36
N THR A 134 7.98 -18.16 -4.34
CA THR A 134 7.28 -19.30 -3.72
C THR A 134 5.79 -19.38 -4.04
N ARG A 135 5.16 -18.28 -4.48
CA ARG A 135 3.71 -18.08 -4.58
C ARG A 135 2.96 -18.26 -3.25
N CYS A 136 3.68 -18.32 -2.13
CA CYS A 136 3.12 -18.39 -0.80
C CYS A 136 3.19 -17.02 -0.12
N LEU A 137 2.08 -16.60 0.50
CA LEU A 137 2.09 -15.42 1.35
C LEU A 137 2.75 -15.76 2.68
N PRO A 138 3.65 -14.91 3.22
CA PRO A 138 4.16 -15.10 4.57
C PRO A 138 3.01 -15.02 5.58
N GLU A 139 3.05 -15.85 6.62
CA GLU A 139 2.01 -15.88 7.68
C GLU A 139 1.78 -14.50 8.34
N ALA A 140 2.78 -13.62 8.32
CA ALA A 140 2.71 -12.27 8.87
C ALA A 140 2.08 -11.22 7.93
N ALA A 141 1.81 -11.51 6.67
CA ALA A 141 1.18 -10.55 5.75
C ALA A 141 -0.27 -10.21 6.15
N GLY A 142 -0.88 -10.99 7.04
CA GLY A 142 -2.17 -10.69 7.68
C GLY A 142 -2.08 -9.70 8.85
N HIS A 143 -0.88 -9.30 9.27
CA HIS A 143 -0.65 -8.43 10.44
C HIS A 143 0.21 -7.22 10.11
N VAL A 144 -0.02 -6.54 9.01
CA VAL A 144 0.52 -5.19 8.87
C VAL A 144 -0.31 -4.28 9.78
N ALA A 145 0.29 -3.99 10.90
CA ALA A 145 -0.23 -3.36 12.08
C ALA A 145 -1.28 -2.27 11.82
N THR A 146 -2.52 -2.56 12.17
CA THR A 146 -3.39 -1.55 12.73
C THR A 146 -2.81 -1.13 14.08
N THR A 147 -2.03 -0.06 14.13
CA THR A 147 -1.84 0.70 15.36
C THR A 147 -3.19 1.37 15.68
N HIS A 148 -4.11 0.57 16.22
CA HIS A 148 -5.29 1.10 16.86
C HIS A 148 -4.83 1.75 18.18
N THR A 149 -4.85 3.07 18.21
CA THR A 149 -5.02 3.82 19.45
C THR A 149 -6.34 3.37 20.07
N PRO A 150 -6.36 2.86 21.31
CA PRO A 150 -7.61 2.44 21.94
C PRO A 150 -8.49 3.67 22.15
N ALA A 151 -9.65 3.66 21.50
CA ALA A 151 -10.70 4.64 21.75
C ALA A 151 -11.14 4.52 23.19
N HIS A 152 -11.16 5.68 23.87
CA HIS A 152 -11.79 6.05 25.12
C HIS A 152 -12.74 4.99 25.70
N ALA A 153 -12.37 4.50 26.89
CA ALA A 153 -13.32 3.97 27.86
C ALA A 153 -14.28 5.10 28.25
N MET A 154 -15.52 5.02 27.79
CA MET A 154 -16.62 5.80 28.34
C MET A 154 -16.84 5.35 29.78
N ARG A 155 -16.59 6.24 30.73
CA ARG A 155 -17.08 6.11 32.09
C ARG A 155 -18.58 6.44 32.08
N ALA A 156 -19.35 5.50 32.62
CA ALA A 156 -20.72 5.78 33.14
C ALA A 156 -20.64 6.66 34.38
#